data_4316589f991c987bf3cb07e10c33e0cc
#
_entry.id   4316589f991c987bf3cb07e10c33e0cc
#
_cell.length_a   1.000
_cell.length_b   1.000
_cell.length_c   1.000
_cell.angle_alpha   90.00
_cell.angle_beta   90.00
_cell.angle_gamma   90.00
#
_symmetry.space_group_name_H-M   'P 1'
#
loop_
_entity.id
_entity.type
_entity.pdbx_description
1 polymer ?
#
loop_
_entity_poly.entity_id
_entity_poly.type
_entity_poly.pdbx_seq_one_letter_code
_entity_poly.pdbx_strand_id
1 'polypeptide(L)'
;MQKEIKKMEFYSEQIRFMCKYKLETTDAVDELKTKKLREKQIILNKRNKLYYHRNKCDNEEDRDAITKDIILVTDMLKKVKKEIKLCDVIYNNVPEMKQQIKEVDDKELEKEQRQKKKTRSYEL
;
A
#
# COMPACT_ATOMS: atom_id res chain seq x y z
N MET A 1 16.80 -14.11 14.60
CA MET A 1 16.73 -12.69 14.96
C MET A 1 16.53 -11.76 13.76
N GLN A 2 17.38 -11.84 12.73
CA GLN A 2 17.22 -10.96 11.57
C GLN A 2 15.91 -11.14 10.81
N LYS A 3 15.39 -12.36 10.73
CA LYS A 3 14.11 -12.65 10.08
C LYS A 3 12.92 -12.05 10.83
N GLU A 4 12.98 -12.03 12.16
CA GLU A 4 11.92 -11.46 12.99
C GLU A 4 11.89 -9.94 12.92
N ILE A 5 13.07 -9.30 12.91
CA ILE A 5 13.20 -7.85 12.78
C ILE A 5 12.65 -7.40 11.41
N LYS A 6 12.98 -8.11 10.34
CA LYS A 6 12.46 -7.82 9.00
C LYS A 6 10.95 -7.99 8.90
N LYS A 7 10.38 -9.01 9.56
CA LYS A 7 8.94 -9.20 9.65
C LYS A 7 8.27 -8.04 10.39
N MET A 8 8.84 -7.59 11.50
CA MET A 8 8.31 -6.47 12.27
C MET A 8 8.36 -5.17 11.49
N GLU A 9 9.46 -4.89 10.79
CA GLU A 9 9.60 -3.72 9.95
C GLU A 9 8.57 -3.72 8.82
N PHE A 10 8.42 -4.84 8.15
CA PHE A 10 7.46 -5.01 7.07
C PHE A 10 6.02 -4.85 7.57
N TYR A 11 5.71 -5.40 8.73
CA TYR A 11 4.40 -5.27 9.36
C TYR A 11 4.12 -3.82 9.76
N SER A 12 5.13 -3.13 10.28
CA SER A 12 5.02 -1.70 10.62
C SER A 12 4.76 -0.84 9.39
N GLU A 13 5.41 -1.12 8.27
CA GLU A 13 5.16 -0.43 7.00
C GLU A 13 3.73 -0.62 6.54
N GLN A 14 3.20 -1.83 6.62
CA GLN A 14 1.81 -2.13 6.28
C GLN A 14 0.83 -1.35 7.14
N ILE A 15 1.04 -1.34 8.45
CA ILE A 15 0.19 -0.63 9.40
C ILE A 15 0.21 0.87 9.12
N ARG A 16 1.38 1.45 8.91
CA ARG A 16 1.51 2.88 8.57
C ARG A 16 0.79 3.21 7.27
N PHE A 17 0.93 2.36 6.27
CA PHE A 17 0.26 2.53 4.98
C PHE A 17 -1.25 2.45 5.13
N MET A 18 -1.76 1.49 5.90
CA MET A 18 -3.18 1.35 6.19
C MET A 18 -3.73 2.58 6.91
N CYS A 19 -3.01 3.08 7.91
CA CYS A 19 -3.40 4.28 8.65
C CYS A 19 -3.39 5.53 7.77
N LYS A 20 -2.37 5.68 6.93
CA LYS A 20 -2.24 6.83 6.03
C LYS A 20 -3.42 6.95 5.07
N TYR A 21 -3.88 5.84 4.52
CA TYR A 21 -4.95 5.80 3.53
C TYR A 21 -6.29 5.34 4.09
N LYS A 22 -6.39 5.13 5.40
CA LYS A 22 -7.62 4.66 6.09
C LYS A 22 -8.19 3.38 5.46
N LEU A 23 -7.32 2.40 5.29
CA LEU A 23 -7.65 1.13 4.65
C LEU A 23 -8.31 0.17 5.65
N GLU A 24 -9.58 0.38 5.93
CA GLU A 24 -10.34 -0.43 6.88
C GLU A 24 -11.05 -1.61 6.23
N THR A 25 -11.27 -1.56 4.93
CA THR A 25 -11.99 -2.58 4.16
C THR A 25 -11.20 -3.01 2.94
N THR A 26 -11.51 -4.20 2.43
CA THR A 26 -10.93 -4.68 1.16
C THR A 26 -11.31 -3.78 -0.01
N ASP A 27 -12.50 -3.21 0.02
CA ASP A 27 -12.94 -2.26 -1.01
C ASP A 27 -12.09 -0.99 -1.02
N ALA A 28 -11.75 -0.46 0.16
CA ALA A 28 -10.85 0.69 0.28
C ALA A 28 -9.46 0.39 -0.28
N VAL A 29 -8.93 -0.80 -0.01
CA VAL A 29 -7.64 -1.25 -0.54
C VAL A 29 -7.70 -1.36 -2.06
N ASP A 30 -8.77 -1.93 -2.59
CA ASP A 30 -8.97 -2.11 -4.03
C ASP A 30 -9.09 -0.76 -4.75
N GLU A 31 -9.81 0.19 -4.19
CA GLU A 31 -9.91 1.56 -4.71
C GLU A 31 -8.54 2.25 -4.75
N LEU A 32 -7.77 2.13 -3.69
CA LEU A 32 -6.43 2.70 -3.63
C LEU A 32 -5.52 2.05 -4.67
N LYS A 33 -5.57 0.73 -4.80
CA LYS A 33 -4.79 0.00 -5.81
C LYS A 33 -5.13 0.48 -7.21
N THR A 34 -6.41 0.68 -7.51
CA THR A 34 -6.86 1.19 -8.82
C THR A 34 -6.28 2.57 -9.09
N LYS A 35 -6.29 3.47 -8.11
CA LYS A 35 -5.67 4.79 -8.23
C LYS A 35 -4.17 4.69 -8.49
N LYS A 36 -3.48 3.82 -7.75
CA LYS A 36 -2.04 3.61 -7.92
C LYS A 36 -1.69 3.01 -9.28
N LEU A 37 -2.52 2.13 -9.80
CA LEU A 37 -2.34 1.59 -11.14
C LEU A 37 -2.48 2.67 -12.22
N ARG A 38 -3.41 3.60 -12.05
CA ARG A 38 -3.54 4.77 -12.94
C ARG A 38 -2.31 5.67 -12.86
N GLU A 39 -1.83 5.97 -11.65
CA GLU A 39 -0.60 6.74 -11.46
C GLU A 39 0.58 6.07 -12.14
N LYS A 40 0.72 4.75 -11.98
CA LYS A 40 1.76 3.96 -12.63
C LYS A 40 1.70 4.13 -14.15
N GLN A 41 0.52 4.05 -14.74
CA GLN A 41 0.35 4.20 -16.19
C GLN A 41 0.74 5.60 -16.66
N ILE A 42 0.34 6.63 -15.93
CA ILE A 42 0.71 8.03 -16.22
C ILE A 42 2.23 8.21 -16.16
N ILE A 43 2.87 7.65 -15.15
CA ILE A 43 4.33 7.72 -14.98
C ILE A 43 5.05 6.98 -16.10
N LEU A 44 4.56 5.80 -16.49
CA LEU A 44 5.12 5.03 -17.60
C LEU A 44 5.00 5.79 -18.92
N ASN A 45 3.87 6.41 -19.18
CA ASN A 45 3.68 7.23 -20.39
C ASN A 45 4.63 8.41 -20.42
N LYS A 46 4.80 9.07 -19.28
CA LYS A 46 5.72 10.19 -19.14
C LYS A 46 7.17 9.76 -19.38
N ARG A 47 7.58 8.62 -18.82
CA ARG A 47 8.90 8.06 -19.04
C ARG A 47 9.15 7.72 -20.51
N ASN A 48 8.17 7.11 -21.16
CA ASN A 48 8.26 6.76 -22.58
C ASN A 48 8.44 8.00 -23.46
N LYS A 49 7.74 9.09 -23.15
CA LYS A 49 7.91 10.37 -23.84
C LYS A 49 9.31 10.94 -23.64
N LEU A 50 9.85 10.83 -22.43
CA LEU A 50 11.20 11.28 -22.12
C LEU A 50 12.24 10.49 -22.92
N TYR A 51 12.11 9.18 -23.00
CA TYR A 51 12.99 8.34 -23.85
C TYR A 51 12.90 8.74 -25.31
N TYR A 52 11.71 8.98 -25.81
CA TYR A 52 11.49 9.43 -27.19
C TYR A 52 12.20 10.75 -27.45
N HIS A 53 12.04 11.74 -26.60
CA HIS A 53 12.70 13.04 -26.72
C HIS A 53 14.22 12.91 -26.61
N ARG A 54 14.70 12.09 -25.68
CA ARG A 54 16.15 11.84 -25.54
C ARG A 54 16.76 11.26 -26.82
N ASN A 55 16.08 10.33 -27.46
CA ASN A 55 16.55 9.72 -28.69
C ASN A 55 16.59 10.70 -29.86
N LYS A 56 15.81 11.77 -29.80
CA LYS A 56 15.78 12.82 -30.83
C LYS A 56 16.72 13.99 -30.54
N CYS A 57 17.30 14.07 -29.37
CA CYS A 57 18.24 15.13 -29.03
C CYS A 57 19.57 14.91 -29.70
N ASP A 58 20.08 15.97 -30.34
CA ASP A 58 21.42 15.96 -30.98
C ASP A 58 22.51 16.48 -30.05
N ASN A 59 22.12 17.12 -28.95
CA ASN A 59 23.03 17.78 -28.00
C ASN A 59 23.15 16.94 -26.73
N GLU A 60 24.38 16.72 -26.26
CA GLU A 60 24.65 15.97 -25.03
C GLU A 60 24.07 16.63 -23.78
N GLU A 61 24.09 17.96 -23.68
CA GLU A 61 23.54 18.69 -22.55
C GLU A 61 22.04 18.43 -22.39
N ASP A 62 21.33 18.46 -23.51
CA ASP A 62 19.89 18.18 -23.51
C ASP A 62 19.59 16.72 -23.19
N ARG A 63 20.42 15.79 -23.71
CA ARG A 63 20.31 14.38 -23.37
C ARG A 63 20.53 14.12 -21.89
N ASP A 64 21.54 14.76 -21.31
CA ASP A 64 21.84 14.61 -19.88
C ASP A 64 20.71 15.16 -19.00
N ALA A 65 20.14 16.30 -19.38
CA ALA A 65 18.98 16.87 -18.68
C ALA A 65 17.79 15.92 -18.71
N ILE A 66 17.48 15.36 -19.88
CA ILE A 66 16.39 14.39 -20.04
C ILE A 66 16.70 13.10 -19.27
N THR A 67 17.94 12.63 -19.28
CA THR A 67 18.37 11.46 -18.51
C THR A 67 18.13 11.66 -17.02
N LYS A 68 18.41 12.85 -16.47
CA LYS A 68 18.12 13.18 -15.08
C LYS A 68 16.62 13.10 -14.78
N ASP A 69 15.80 13.62 -15.68
CA ASP A 69 14.34 13.54 -15.56
C ASP A 69 13.85 12.07 -15.61
N ILE A 70 14.45 11.25 -16.48
CA ILE A 70 14.14 9.81 -16.56
C ILE A 70 14.46 9.12 -15.25
N ILE A 71 15.58 9.44 -14.61
CA ILE A 71 15.96 8.88 -13.31
C ILE A 71 14.92 9.24 -12.25
N LEU A 72 14.50 10.50 -12.18
CA LEU A 72 13.49 10.95 -11.25
C LEU A 72 12.15 10.23 -11.45
N VAL A 73 11.72 10.13 -12.70
CA VAL A 73 10.47 9.43 -13.06
C VAL A 73 10.57 7.92 -12.74
N THR A 74 11.74 7.33 -12.97
CA THR A 74 11.97 5.92 -12.62
C THR A 74 11.88 5.68 -11.12
N ASP A 75 12.40 6.60 -10.31
CA ASP A 75 12.29 6.52 -8.84
C ASP A 75 10.83 6.66 -8.38
N MET A 76 10.07 7.56 -8.98
CA MET A 76 8.62 7.67 -8.74
C MET A 76 7.90 6.36 -9.09
N LEU A 77 8.28 5.75 -10.21
CA LEU A 77 7.70 4.47 -10.64
C LEU A 77 7.97 3.35 -9.64
N LYS A 78 9.21 3.27 -9.13
CA LYS A 78 9.58 2.28 -8.10
C LYS A 78 8.73 2.46 -6.84
N LYS A 79 8.53 3.69 -6.41
CA LYS A 79 7.70 4.00 -5.25
C LYS A 79 6.26 3.55 -5.45
N VAL A 80 5.67 3.86 -6.59
CA VAL A 80 4.28 3.48 -6.92
C VAL A 80 4.15 1.95 -7.00
N LYS A 81 5.11 1.28 -7.62
CA LYS A 81 5.13 -0.20 -7.69
C LYS A 81 5.20 -0.82 -6.30
N LYS A 82 5.99 -0.25 -5.39
CA LYS A 82 6.08 -0.71 -4.00
C LYS A 82 4.73 -0.54 -3.30
N GLU A 83 4.08 0.59 -3.49
CA GLU A 83 2.76 0.86 -2.91
C GLU A 83 1.69 -0.10 -3.44
N ILE A 84 1.73 -0.44 -4.73
CA ILE A 84 0.84 -1.44 -5.32
C ILE A 84 1.04 -2.83 -4.68
N LYS A 85 2.29 -3.23 -4.47
CA LYS A 85 2.61 -4.48 -3.76
C LYS A 85 2.07 -4.48 -2.34
N LEU A 86 2.21 -3.35 -1.63
CA LEU A 86 1.65 -3.20 -0.29
C LEU A 86 0.13 -3.35 -0.31
N CYS A 87 -0.55 -2.78 -1.29
CA CYS A 87 -1.99 -2.97 -1.46
C CYS A 87 -2.36 -4.44 -1.63
N ASP A 88 -1.62 -5.19 -2.44
CA ASP A 88 -1.87 -6.61 -2.66
C ASP A 88 -1.67 -7.42 -1.38
N VAL A 89 -0.60 -7.16 -0.65
CA VAL A 89 -0.31 -7.84 0.62
C VAL A 89 -1.39 -7.53 1.65
N ILE A 90 -1.77 -6.28 1.78
CA ILE A 90 -2.80 -5.84 2.71
C ILE A 90 -4.16 -6.44 2.35
N TYR A 91 -4.50 -6.44 1.07
CA TYR A 91 -5.75 -7.03 0.58
C TYR A 91 -5.89 -8.49 1.00
N ASN A 92 -4.81 -9.26 0.87
CA ASN A 92 -4.79 -10.65 1.27
C ASN A 92 -4.83 -10.85 2.79
N ASN A 93 -4.31 -9.89 3.56
CA ASN A 93 -4.21 -9.99 5.01
C ASN A 93 -5.39 -9.35 5.76
N VAL A 94 -6.17 -8.48 5.12
CA VAL A 94 -7.30 -7.80 5.77
C VAL A 94 -8.30 -8.78 6.41
N PRO A 95 -8.70 -9.90 5.76
CA PRO A 95 -9.60 -10.85 6.39
C PRO A 95 -9.04 -11.43 7.69
N GLU A 96 -7.75 -11.75 7.74
CA GLU A 96 -7.09 -12.24 8.96
C GLU A 96 -7.05 -11.16 10.05
N MET A 97 -6.71 -9.93 9.68
CA MET A 97 -6.68 -8.81 10.60
C MET A 97 -8.06 -8.53 11.19
N LYS A 98 -9.10 -8.53 10.38
CA LYS A 98 -10.48 -8.40 10.84
C LYS A 98 -10.88 -9.51 11.78
N GLN A 99 -10.48 -10.72 11.50
CA GLN A 99 -10.77 -11.87 12.33
C GLN A 99 -10.08 -11.75 13.69
N GLN A 100 -8.83 -11.32 13.73
CA GLN A 100 -8.08 -11.08 14.96
C GLN A 100 -8.71 -9.98 15.80
N ILE A 101 -9.10 -8.87 15.20
CA ILE A 101 -9.80 -7.77 15.87
C ILE A 101 -11.13 -8.25 16.42
N LYS A 102 -11.88 -9.03 15.66
CA LYS A 102 -13.13 -9.61 16.07
C LYS A 102 -12.98 -10.55 17.26
N GLU A 103 -11.97 -11.40 17.25
CA GLU A 103 -11.66 -12.31 18.36
C GLU A 103 -11.33 -11.55 19.64
N VAL A 104 -10.56 -10.47 19.55
CA VAL A 104 -10.23 -9.61 20.69
C VAL A 104 -11.50 -8.93 21.23
N ASP A 105 -12.31 -8.36 20.36
CA ASP A 105 -13.57 -7.72 20.73
C ASP A 105 -14.54 -8.72 21.35
N ASP A 106 -14.67 -9.92 20.80
CA ASP A 106 -15.52 -10.97 21.34
C ASP A 106 -15.08 -11.40 22.74
N LYS A 107 -13.78 -11.48 22.99
CA LYS A 107 -13.24 -11.79 24.32
C LYS A 107 -13.52 -10.68 25.34
N GLU A 108 -13.38 -9.44 24.95
CA GLU A 108 -13.72 -8.30 25.80
C GLU A 108 -15.20 -8.26 26.09
N LEU A 109 -16.01 -8.57 25.13
CA LEU A 109 -17.46 -8.64 25.25
C LEU A 109 -17.94 -9.78 26.13
N GLU A 110 -17.33 -10.94 26.06
CA GLU A 110 -17.60 -12.04 26.97
C GLU A 110 -17.31 -11.64 28.41
N LYS A 111 -16.23 -10.89 28.67
CA LYS A 111 -15.92 -10.37 29.98
C LYS A 111 -16.98 -9.36 30.47
N GLU A 112 -17.42 -8.46 29.60
CA GLU A 112 -18.46 -7.51 29.92
C GLU A 112 -19.80 -8.20 30.19
N GLN A 113 -20.16 -9.19 29.39
CA GLN A 113 -21.37 -9.97 29.55
C GLN A 113 -21.37 -10.75 30.87
N ARG A 114 -20.24 -11.33 31.28
CA ARG A 114 -20.09 -12.02 32.56
C ARG A 114 -20.28 -11.07 33.73
N GLN A 115 -19.79 -9.84 33.63
CA GLN A 115 -19.90 -8.84 34.69
C GLN A 115 -21.28 -8.21 34.78
N LYS A 116 -21.93 -7.96 33.63
CA LYS A 116 -23.18 -7.22 33.53
C LYS A 116 -24.40 -8.10 33.25
N LYS A 117 -24.23 -9.42 33.13
CA LYS A 117 -25.26 -10.38 32.72
C LYS A 117 -25.97 -9.97 31.43
N LYS A 118 -25.25 -9.44 30.49
CA LYS A 118 -25.81 -9.06 29.21
C LYS A 118 -25.89 -10.24 28.27
N THR A 119 -27.07 -10.52 27.81
CA THR A 119 -27.34 -11.50 26.77
C THR A 119 -27.17 -10.84 25.40
N ARG A 120 -26.09 -10.23 25.14
CA ARG A 120 -25.93 -9.58 23.89
C ARG A 120 -25.19 -10.49 22.93
N SER A 121 -25.85 -10.89 21.88
CA SER A 121 -25.15 -11.55 20.80
C SER A 121 -24.36 -10.52 20.00
N TYR A 122 -23.12 -10.76 19.82
CA TYR A 122 -22.29 -9.99 18.95
C TYR A 122 -22.25 -10.65 17.60
N GLU A 123 -23.06 -10.17 16.77
CA GLU A 123 -23.04 -10.48 15.38
C GLU A 123 -22.13 -9.50 14.68
N LEU A 124 -20.91 -9.80 14.65
CA LEU A 124 -19.99 -9.00 13.88
C LEU A 124 -19.58 -9.73 12.63
#